data_8f3fc03189531a6a2585101e48a0e521
#
_entry.id   8f3fc03189531a6a2585101e48a0e521
#
_cell.length_a   1.000
_cell.length_b   1.000
_cell.length_c   1.000
_cell.angle_alpha   90.00
_cell.angle_beta   90.00
_cell.angle_gamma   90.00
#
_symmetry.space_group_name_H-M   'P 1'
#
loop_
_entity.id
_entity.type
_entity.pdbx_description
1 polymer ?
#
loop_
_entity_poly.entity_id
_entity_poly.type
_entity_poly.pdbx_seq_one_letter_code
_entity_poly.pdbx_strand_id
1 'polypeptide(L)'
;MKKIDTRKNNYYEAVFRAAKENNRKRFRRLFLKLHLKDQVELFHLLYPEKKKKIESFLGPAEFAELFEWMDPADQIEAYEVFSPEYTAHLFPYMELDNVVAFLSYFDEDEKKVLLNLLEDTERKKVEEMLSYEPETAGSIMTKGMVVVTLEHTIQQTIDLVRTIAKATELVYYFYVLDDADHLVGVVSLRDLILHSEETKLADIMHTQLAFVRIYDDQEEVAQIIQDYDLLAVPVLDQKNKLMGIVTVDDIMDVLVEETKKDFNEFSAIRKNPKKIEKGEESAFEMARLRMPWIIILVFLG
;
A
#
# COMPACT_ATOMS: atom_id res chain seq x y z
N MET A 1 -10.37 -3.79 30.12
CA MET A 1 -11.77 -3.77 29.62
C MET A 1 -11.96 -2.49 28.83
N LYS A 2 -11.95 -2.56 27.46
CA LYS A 2 -12.33 -1.42 26.62
C LYS A 2 -13.82 -1.15 26.85
N LYS A 3 -14.20 0.08 27.20
CA LYS A 3 -15.60 0.51 27.20
C LYS A 3 -16.18 0.25 25.82
N ILE A 4 -17.06 -0.72 25.71
CA ILE A 4 -17.82 -0.99 24.47
C ILE A 4 -18.70 0.24 24.25
N ASP A 5 -18.43 1.01 23.21
CA ASP A 5 -19.25 2.16 22.87
C ASP A 5 -20.60 1.64 22.33
N THR A 6 -21.61 1.72 23.18
CA THR A 6 -22.96 1.24 22.86
C THR A 6 -23.54 1.89 21.59
N ARG A 7 -23.07 3.08 21.24
CA ARG A 7 -23.47 3.78 20.00
C ARG A 7 -22.85 3.13 18.77
N LYS A 8 -21.56 2.71 18.84
CA LYS A 8 -20.85 2.00 17.78
C LYS A 8 -21.55 0.66 17.50
N ASN A 9 -21.90 -0.10 18.55
CA ASN A 9 -22.58 -1.37 18.41
C ASN A 9 -23.96 -1.24 17.75
N ASN A 10 -24.79 -0.27 18.15
CA ASN A 10 -26.09 -0.03 17.54
C ASN A 10 -25.97 0.36 16.05
N TYR A 11 -24.92 1.10 15.70
CA TYR A 11 -24.66 1.47 14.31
C TYR A 11 -24.27 0.26 13.47
N TYR A 12 -23.38 -0.58 13.98
CA TYR A 12 -22.96 -1.83 13.33
C TYR A 12 -24.15 -2.77 13.11
N GLU A 13 -25.03 -2.92 14.13
CA GLU A 13 -26.26 -3.69 13.96
C GLU A 13 -27.17 -3.15 12.83
N ALA A 14 -27.23 -1.83 12.65
CA ALA A 14 -28.01 -1.24 11.55
C ALA A 14 -27.41 -1.56 10.18
N VAL A 15 -26.05 -1.60 10.06
CA VAL A 15 -25.34 -2.01 8.84
C VAL A 15 -25.60 -3.50 8.56
N PHE A 16 -25.42 -4.39 9.57
CA PHE A 16 -25.69 -5.81 9.43
C PHE A 16 -27.14 -6.12 9.03
N ARG A 17 -28.10 -5.38 9.61
CA ARG A 17 -29.51 -5.50 9.26
C ARG A 17 -29.75 -5.12 7.80
N ALA A 18 -29.16 -4.02 7.33
CA ALA A 18 -29.25 -3.60 5.93
C ALA A 18 -28.67 -4.65 4.96
N ALA A 19 -27.52 -5.26 5.33
CA ALA A 19 -26.93 -6.38 4.58
C ALA A 19 -27.82 -7.63 4.58
N LYS A 20 -28.42 -7.95 5.75
CA LYS A 20 -29.34 -9.10 5.88
C LYS A 20 -30.61 -8.94 5.02
N GLU A 21 -31.15 -7.72 5.00
CA GLU A 21 -32.37 -7.36 4.25
C GLU A 21 -32.10 -7.12 2.75
N ASN A 22 -30.88 -7.29 2.26
CA ASN A 22 -30.46 -6.96 0.89
C ASN A 22 -30.78 -5.49 0.48
N ASN A 23 -30.80 -4.59 1.45
CA ASN A 23 -31.08 -3.19 1.18
C ASN A 23 -29.81 -2.45 0.80
N ARG A 24 -29.39 -2.57 -0.49
CA ARG A 24 -28.19 -1.94 -1.05
C ARG A 24 -28.09 -0.45 -0.72
N LYS A 25 -29.17 0.32 -0.92
CA LYS A 25 -29.14 1.77 -0.69
C LYS A 25 -28.88 2.13 0.77
N ARG A 26 -29.53 1.41 1.69
CA ARG A 26 -29.34 1.61 3.13
C ARG A 26 -27.95 1.15 3.58
N PHE A 27 -27.50 -0.01 3.10
CA PHE A 27 -26.16 -0.52 3.37
C PHE A 27 -25.09 0.49 2.95
N ARG A 28 -25.06 0.92 1.69
CA ARG A 28 -24.09 1.90 1.18
C ARG A 28 -24.07 3.18 2.01
N ARG A 29 -25.25 3.73 2.29
CA ARG A 29 -25.37 4.98 3.07
C ARG A 29 -24.81 4.88 4.47
N LEU A 30 -24.93 3.71 5.11
CA LEU A 30 -24.42 3.49 6.46
C LEU A 30 -22.94 3.09 6.43
N PHE A 31 -22.57 2.17 5.57
CA PHE A 31 -21.23 1.60 5.48
C PHE A 31 -20.19 2.64 5.05
N LEU A 32 -20.44 3.36 3.94
CA LEU A 32 -19.52 4.36 3.40
C LEU A 32 -19.38 5.65 4.24
N LYS A 33 -20.15 5.78 5.32
CA LYS A 33 -19.98 6.88 6.30
C LYS A 33 -19.02 6.54 7.43
N LEU A 34 -18.67 5.29 7.58
CA LEU A 34 -17.73 4.85 8.59
C LEU A 34 -16.31 5.19 8.17
N HIS A 35 -15.43 5.36 9.14
CA HIS A 35 -14.00 5.40 8.88
C HIS A 35 -13.55 4.05 8.29
N LEU A 36 -12.55 4.05 7.40
CA LEU A 36 -12.06 2.84 6.72
C LEU A 36 -11.73 1.71 7.71
N LYS A 37 -11.05 2.01 8.80
CA LYS A 37 -10.77 1.05 9.86
C LYS A 37 -12.03 0.36 10.41
N ASP A 38 -13.12 1.10 10.58
CA ASP A 38 -14.39 0.55 11.06
C ASP A 38 -15.10 -0.26 9.95
N GLN A 39 -14.89 0.11 8.69
CA GLN A 39 -15.39 -0.66 7.54
C GLN A 39 -14.66 -2.01 7.44
N VAL A 40 -13.33 -2.07 7.61
CA VAL A 40 -12.54 -3.30 7.67
C VAL A 40 -13.03 -4.19 8.81
N GLU A 41 -13.17 -3.64 10.04
CA GLU A 41 -13.67 -4.37 11.20
C GLU A 41 -15.05 -4.99 10.92
N LEU A 42 -15.96 -4.23 10.29
CA LEU A 42 -17.29 -4.73 9.91
C LEU A 42 -17.23 -5.80 8.83
N PHE A 43 -16.36 -5.63 7.83
CA PHE A 43 -16.17 -6.62 6.78
C PHE A 43 -15.67 -7.94 7.35
N HIS A 44 -14.69 -7.89 8.25
CA HIS A 44 -14.17 -9.08 8.95
C HIS A 44 -15.26 -9.81 9.73
N LEU A 45 -16.19 -9.08 10.38
CA LEU A 45 -17.29 -9.66 11.15
C LEU A 45 -18.44 -10.23 10.28
N LEU A 46 -18.43 -9.99 8.97
CA LEU A 46 -19.45 -10.53 8.08
C LEU A 46 -19.22 -12.04 7.82
N TYR A 47 -20.32 -12.80 7.76
CA TYR A 47 -20.28 -14.19 7.29
C TYR A 47 -19.91 -14.23 5.79
N PRO A 48 -19.22 -15.28 5.31
CA PRO A 48 -18.76 -15.39 3.92
C PRO A 48 -19.86 -15.15 2.87
N GLU A 49 -21.07 -15.67 3.10
CA GLU A 49 -22.23 -15.44 2.24
C GLU A 49 -22.66 -13.95 2.14
N LYS A 50 -22.34 -13.16 3.17
CA LYS A 50 -22.63 -11.73 3.20
C LYS A 50 -21.47 -10.93 2.61
N LYS A 51 -20.21 -11.36 2.80
CA LYS A 51 -19.04 -10.81 2.12
C LYS A 51 -19.24 -10.87 0.61
N LYS A 52 -19.66 -12.00 0.06
CA LYS A 52 -19.98 -12.14 -1.37
C LYS A 52 -21.01 -11.13 -1.89
N LYS A 53 -21.95 -10.69 -1.04
CA LYS A 53 -22.95 -9.68 -1.43
C LYS A 53 -22.37 -8.27 -1.53
N ILE A 54 -21.26 -8.01 -0.89
CA ILE A 54 -20.58 -6.69 -0.97
C ILE A 54 -20.26 -6.35 -2.41
N GLU A 55 -19.81 -7.33 -3.21
CA GLU A 55 -19.58 -7.19 -4.65
C GLU A 55 -20.78 -6.57 -5.40
N SER A 56 -22.01 -6.94 -5.00
CA SER A 56 -23.24 -6.38 -5.57
C SER A 56 -23.66 -5.05 -4.94
N PHE A 57 -23.16 -4.73 -3.75
CA PHE A 57 -23.54 -3.55 -3.00
C PHE A 57 -22.63 -2.35 -3.27
N LEU A 58 -21.32 -2.59 -3.34
CA LEU A 58 -20.30 -1.59 -3.58
C LEU A 58 -19.70 -1.77 -4.99
N GLY A 59 -19.47 -0.66 -5.66
CA GLY A 59 -18.71 -0.68 -6.92
C GLY A 59 -17.21 -0.86 -6.64
N PRO A 60 -16.42 -1.29 -7.65
CA PRO A 60 -14.98 -1.46 -7.47
C PRO A 60 -14.28 -0.23 -6.89
N ALA A 61 -14.57 0.97 -7.41
CA ALA A 61 -14.00 2.23 -6.90
C ALA A 61 -14.28 2.52 -5.41
N GLU A 62 -15.41 2.00 -4.88
CA GLU A 62 -15.79 2.22 -3.47
C GLU A 62 -15.20 1.16 -2.55
N PHE A 63 -14.83 0.01 -3.09
CA PHE A 63 -14.26 -1.08 -2.31
C PHE A 63 -12.73 -1.11 -2.38
N ALA A 64 -12.13 -0.53 -3.41
CA ALA A 64 -10.68 -0.51 -3.60
C ALA A 64 -9.95 0.12 -2.40
N GLU A 65 -10.36 1.32 -1.97
CA GLU A 65 -9.77 1.99 -0.80
C GLU A 65 -9.90 1.14 0.48
N LEU A 66 -11.02 0.48 0.67
CA LEU A 66 -11.22 -0.45 1.78
C LEU A 66 -10.30 -1.68 1.66
N PHE A 67 -10.13 -2.19 0.44
CA PHE A 67 -9.33 -3.38 0.17
C PHE A 67 -7.84 -3.14 0.47
N GLU A 68 -7.33 -1.96 0.16
CA GLU A 68 -5.96 -1.55 0.51
C GLU A 68 -5.73 -1.46 2.02
N TRP A 69 -6.76 -1.07 2.77
CA TRP A 69 -6.70 -0.98 4.24
C TRP A 69 -6.85 -2.33 4.95
N MET A 70 -7.09 -3.41 4.23
CA MET A 70 -7.18 -4.76 4.80
C MET A 70 -5.81 -5.37 5.01
N ASP A 71 -5.67 -6.12 6.10
CA ASP A 71 -4.50 -6.99 6.27
C ASP A 71 -4.45 -8.06 5.14
N PRO A 72 -3.25 -8.57 4.79
CA PRO A 72 -3.09 -9.59 3.73
C PRO A 72 -4.04 -10.79 3.84
N ALA A 73 -4.29 -11.27 5.06
CA ALA A 73 -5.20 -12.38 5.30
C ALA A 73 -6.65 -12.05 4.92
N ASP A 74 -7.10 -10.83 5.24
CA ASP A 74 -8.45 -10.35 4.89
C ASP A 74 -8.58 -10.10 3.38
N GLN A 75 -7.51 -9.64 2.72
CA GLN A 75 -7.47 -9.48 1.25
C GLN A 75 -7.60 -10.83 0.54
N ILE A 76 -6.87 -11.85 1.01
CA ILE A 76 -6.94 -13.20 0.47
C ILE A 76 -8.34 -13.79 0.69
N GLU A 77 -8.92 -13.64 1.90
CA GLU A 77 -10.28 -14.09 2.18
C GLU A 77 -11.31 -13.39 1.28
N ALA A 78 -11.13 -12.10 1.04
CA ALA A 78 -12.01 -11.34 0.13
C ALA A 78 -11.91 -11.88 -1.30
N TYR A 79 -10.70 -12.16 -1.79
CA TYR A 79 -10.47 -12.76 -3.11
C TYR A 79 -11.10 -14.14 -3.24
N GLU A 80 -11.02 -14.99 -2.22
CA GLU A 80 -11.66 -16.33 -2.22
C GLU A 80 -13.20 -16.26 -2.33
N VAL A 81 -13.78 -15.15 -1.88
CA VAL A 81 -15.25 -14.96 -1.84
C VAL A 81 -15.79 -14.21 -3.06
N PHE A 82 -15.01 -13.27 -3.60
CA PHE A 82 -15.39 -12.45 -4.75
C PHE A 82 -15.13 -13.15 -6.08
N SER A 83 -15.73 -12.62 -7.15
CA SER A 83 -15.36 -13.04 -8.50
C SER A 83 -13.98 -12.48 -8.87
N PRO A 84 -13.16 -13.23 -9.63
CA PRO A 84 -11.88 -12.71 -10.13
C PRO A 84 -12.04 -11.40 -10.92
N GLU A 85 -13.16 -11.27 -11.66
CA GLU A 85 -13.50 -10.06 -12.43
C GLU A 85 -13.70 -8.87 -11.51
N TYR A 86 -14.41 -9.04 -10.38
CA TYR A 86 -14.61 -7.94 -9.43
C TYR A 86 -13.28 -7.54 -8.79
N THR A 87 -12.47 -8.50 -8.38
CA THR A 87 -11.14 -8.24 -7.80
C THR A 87 -10.22 -7.51 -8.79
N ALA A 88 -10.14 -7.97 -10.03
CA ALA A 88 -9.34 -7.30 -11.05
C ALA A 88 -9.81 -5.86 -11.33
N HIS A 89 -11.13 -5.61 -11.25
CA HIS A 89 -11.69 -4.27 -11.41
C HIS A 89 -11.41 -3.33 -10.22
N LEU A 90 -10.86 -3.81 -9.11
CA LEU A 90 -10.37 -2.95 -8.03
C LEU A 90 -9.06 -2.26 -8.43
N PHE A 91 -8.17 -2.96 -9.12
CA PHE A 91 -6.79 -2.54 -9.40
C PHE A 91 -6.65 -1.14 -10.03
N PRO A 92 -7.50 -0.71 -10.99
CA PRO A 92 -7.44 0.65 -11.52
C PRO A 92 -7.71 1.78 -10.50
N TYR A 93 -8.23 1.43 -9.33
CA TYR A 93 -8.56 2.37 -8.25
C TYR A 93 -7.67 2.21 -7.03
N MET A 94 -6.72 1.29 -7.08
CA MET A 94 -5.71 1.02 -6.05
C MET A 94 -4.38 1.67 -6.44
N GLU A 95 -3.53 1.87 -5.44
CA GLU A 95 -2.14 2.23 -5.67
C GLU A 95 -1.38 1.05 -6.27
N LEU A 96 -0.44 1.35 -7.16
CA LEU A 96 0.15 0.33 -8.00
C LEU A 96 1.03 -0.65 -7.22
N ASP A 97 1.73 -0.17 -6.20
CA ASP A 97 2.51 -0.96 -5.24
C ASP A 97 1.61 -1.89 -4.41
N ASN A 98 0.46 -1.41 -3.94
CA ASN A 98 -0.55 -2.22 -3.25
C ASN A 98 -1.11 -3.34 -4.14
N VAL A 99 -1.31 -3.08 -5.45
CA VAL A 99 -1.68 -4.12 -6.41
C VAL A 99 -0.57 -5.17 -6.53
N VAL A 100 0.69 -4.75 -6.62
CA VAL A 100 1.84 -5.65 -6.71
C VAL A 100 2.02 -6.46 -5.43
N ALA A 101 1.90 -5.81 -4.27
CA ALA A 101 1.94 -6.48 -2.97
C ALA A 101 0.86 -7.56 -2.85
N PHE A 102 -0.39 -7.24 -3.24
CA PHE A 102 -1.47 -8.22 -3.27
C PHE A 102 -1.18 -9.38 -4.23
N LEU A 103 -0.71 -9.10 -5.44
CA LEU A 103 -0.37 -10.14 -6.42
C LEU A 103 0.78 -11.03 -5.97
N SER A 104 1.68 -10.57 -5.08
CA SER A 104 2.79 -11.38 -4.56
C SER A 104 2.34 -12.60 -3.76
N TYR A 105 1.11 -12.61 -3.24
CA TYR A 105 0.55 -13.74 -2.50
C TYR A 105 0.13 -14.93 -3.37
N PHE A 106 0.10 -14.76 -4.69
CA PHE A 106 -0.44 -15.73 -5.65
C PHE A 106 0.68 -16.37 -6.49
N ASP A 107 0.38 -17.56 -7.02
CA ASP A 107 1.26 -18.19 -8.00
C ASP A 107 1.10 -17.54 -9.40
N GLU A 108 2.00 -17.91 -10.32
CA GLU A 108 2.05 -17.30 -11.66
C GLU A 108 0.79 -17.55 -12.49
N ASP A 109 0.06 -18.65 -12.25
CA ASP A 109 -1.17 -18.97 -12.99
C ASP A 109 -2.33 -18.11 -12.49
N GLU A 110 -2.45 -17.93 -11.16
CA GLU A 110 -3.44 -17.04 -10.55
C GLU A 110 -3.20 -15.57 -10.93
N LYS A 111 -1.93 -15.11 -10.88
CA LYS A 111 -1.55 -13.76 -11.35
C LYS A 111 -1.97 -13.51 -12.78
N LYS A 112 -1.69 -14.46 -13.69
CA LYS A 112 -2.09 -14.35 -15.09
C LYS A 112 -3.59 -14.23 -15.28
N VAL A 113 -4.39 -14.93 -14.49
CA VAL A 113 -5.85 -14.83 -14.55
C VAL A 113 -6.28 -13.39 -14.26
N LEU A 114 -5.79 -12.79 -13.16
CA LEU A 114 -6.13 -11.42 -12.77
C LEU A 114 -5.60 -10.39 -13.79
N LEU A 115 -4.35 -10.51 -14.22
CA LEU A 115 -3.74 -9.60 -15.20
C LEU A 115 -4.47 -9.61 -16.54
N ASN A 116 -4.95 -10.77 -17.01
CA ASN A 116 -5.69 -10.89 -18.27
C ASN A 116 -7.08 -10.23 -18.23
N LEU A 117 -7.60 -9.93 -17.04
CA LEU A 117 -8.87 -9.21 -16.85
C LEU A 117 -8.71 -7.70 -16.89
N LEU A 118 -7.46 -7.19 -16.85
CA LEU A 118 -7.15 -5.76 -16.92
C LEU A 118 -7.13 -5.26 -18.37
N GLU A 119 -7.39 -3.98 -18.53
CA GLU A 119 -7.11 -3.29 -19.79
C GLU A 119 -5.60 -3.27 -20.08
N ASP A 120 -5.21 -3.26 -21.36
CA ASP A 120 -3.80 -3.36 -21.78
C ASP A 120 -2.90 -2.29 -21.15
N THR A 121 -3.41 -1.09 -20.92
CA THR A 121 -2.68 0.03 -20.31
C THR A 121 -2.39 -0.22 -18.84
N GLU A 122 -3.37 -0.70 -18.08
CA GLU A 122 -3.21 -1.00 -16.66
C GLU A 122 -2.35 -2.26 -16.45
N ARG A 123 -2.59 -3.29 -17.27
CA ARG A 123 -1.78 -4.51 -17.22
C ARG A 123 -0.29 -4.20 -17.38
N LYS A 124 0.09 -3.37 -18.36
CA LYS A 124 1.49 -2.99 -18.59
C LYS A 124 2.13 -2.29 -17.40
N LYS A 125 1.38 -1.42 -16.71
CA LYS A 125 1.89 -0.74 -15.50
C LYS A 125 2.17 -1.75 -14.39
N VAL A 126 1.25 -2.68 -14.16
CA VAL A 126 1.40 -3.73 -13.13
C VAL A 126 2.55 -4.68 -13.51
N GLU A 127 2.65 -5.11 -14.78
CA GLU A 127 3.76 -5.96 -15.26
C GLU A 127 5.11 -5.27 -15.13
N GLU A 128 5.18 -3.96 -15.40
CA GLU A 128 6.40 -3.16 -15.18
C GLU A 128 6.82 -3.20 -13.71
N MET A 129 5.89 -2.96 -12.77
CA MET A 129 6.19 -3.00 -11.34
C MET A 129 6.60 -4.41 -10.87
N LEU A 130 5.90 -5.45 -11.34
CA LEU A 130 6.25 -6.85 -11.06
C LEU A 130 7.62 -7.27 -11.61
N SER A 131 8.21 -6.50 -12.55
CA SER A 131 9.52 -6.77 -13.08
C SER A 131 10.68 -6.34 -12.17
N TYR A 132 10.42 -5.51 -11.17
CA TYR A 132 11.43 -5.14 -10.17
C TYR A 132 11.68 -6.27 -9.19
N GLU A 133 12.92 -6.37 -8.72
CA GLU A 133 13.29 -7.37 -7.72
C GLU A 133 12.53 -7.09 -6.39
N PRO A 134 11.98 -8.11 -5.75
CA PRO A 134 11.38 -7.96 -4.42
C PRO A 134 12.37 -7.36 -3.42
N GLU A 135 11.84 -6.68 -2.39
CA GLU A 135 12.63 -6.06 -1.32
C GLU A 135 13.58 -4.95 -1.80
N THR A 136 13.29 -4.33 -2.96
CA THR A 136 14.01 -3.16 -3.47
C THR A 136 13.14 -1.91 -3.49
N ALA A 137 13.75 -0.73 -3.57
CA ALA A 137 13.04 0.54 -3.73
C ALA A 137 12.08 0.53 -4.92
N GLY A 138 12.45 -0.16 -6.01
CA GLY A 138 11.63 -0.30 -7.21
C GLY A 138 10.35 -1.11 -6.96
N SER A 139 10.37 -2.11 -6.08
CA SER A 139 9.19 -2.96 -5.80
C SER A 139 8.17 -2.32 -4.86
N ILE A 140 8.59 -1.32 -4.08
CA ILE A 140 7.74 -0.63 -3.10
C ILE A 140 7.46 0.84 -3.46
N MET A 141 7.95 1.32 -4.63
CA MET A 141 7.71 2.70 -5.04
C MET A 141 6.30 2.89 -5.60
N THR A 142 5.71 4.05 -5.32
CA THR A 142 4.49 4.52 -5.99
C THR A 142 4.82 5.53 -7.09
N LYS A 143 3.93 5.65 -8.08
CA LYS A 143 4.00 6.68 -9.14
C LYS A 143 3.07 7.87 -8.86
N GLY A 144 2.43 7.90 -7.70
CA GLY A 144 1.49 8.92 -7.24
C GLY A 144 2.15 10.23 -6.78
N MET A 145 3.11 10.78 -7.54
CA MET A 145 3.86 11.99 -7.21
C MET A 145 3.49 13.19 -8.09
N VAL A 146 3.78 14.40 -7.61
CA VAL A 146 3.61 15.63 -8.38
C VAL A 146 4.94 16.04 -9.03
N VAL A 147 4.97 16.01 -10.35
CA VAL A 147 6.11 16.43 -11.17
C VAL A 147 5.85 17.81 -11.75
N VAL A 148 6.86 18.68 -11.68
CA VAL A 148 6.85 20.07 -12.18
C VAL A 148 8.16 20.36 -12.92
N THR A 149 8.22 21.49 -13.63
CA THR A 149 9.42 21.92 -14.35
C THR A 149 10.02 23.16 -13.71
N LEU A 150 11.28 23.46 -14.04
CA LEU A 150 12.01 24.65 -13.59
C LEU A 150 11.27 25.97 -13.87
N GLU A 151 10.52 26.03 -14.97
CA GLU A 151 9.82 27.22 -15.43
C GLU A 151 8.48 27.48 -14.71
N HIS A 152 7.94 26.48 -14.00
CA HIS A 152 6.70 26.66 -13.27
C HIS A 152 6.85 27.71 -12.19
N THR A 153 5.84 28.57 -12.06
CA THR A 153 5.66 29.45 -10.90
C THR A 153 4.88 28.72 -9.80
N ILE A 154 4.92 29.26 -8.60
CA ILE A 154 4.13 28.78 -7.47
C ILE A 154 2.64 28.73 -7.83
N GLN A 155 2.09 29.80 -8.43
CA GLN A 155 0.68 29.83 -8.85
C GLN A 155 0.34 28.69 -9.80
N GLN A 156 1.17 28.48 -10.82
CA GLN A 156 0.96 27.38 -11.79
C GLN A 156 1.02 26.01 -11.11
N THR A 157 1.93 25.83 -10.15
CA THR A 157 2.04 24.58 -9.38
C THR A 157 0.79 24.33 -8.52
N ILE A 158 0.29 25.37 -7.83
CA ILE A 158 -0.95 25.27 -7.04
C ILE A 158 -2.14 24.92 -7.94
N ASP A 159 -2.25 25.54 -9.10
CA ASP A 159 -3.34 25.26 -10.04
C ASP A 159 -3.24 23.83 -10.61
N LEU A 160 -2.03 23.34 -10.89
CA LEU A 160 -1.80 21.96 -11.26
C LEU A 160 -2.28 21.03 -10.15
N VAL A 161 -1.87 21.23 -8.90
CA VAL A 161 -2.27 20.43 -7.75
C VAL A 161 -3.78 20.36 -7.59
N ARG A 162 -4.50 21.48 -7.74
CA ARG A 162 -5.97 21.52 -7.66
C ARG A 162 -6.63 20.58 -8.67
N THR A 163 -5.99 20.33 -9.81
CA THR A 163 -6.52 19.43 -10.83
C THR A 163 -6.22 17.97 -10.57
N ILE A 164 -5.04 17.66 -10.00
CA ILE A 164 -4.54 16.30 -9.85
C ILE A 164 -4.63 15.75 -8.42
N ALA A 165 -4.92 16.58 -7.42
CA ALA A 165 -4.86 16.23 -5.98
C ALA A 165 -5.72 15.00 -5.58
N LYS A 166 -6.67 14.58 -6.41
CA LYS A 166 -7.45 13.36 -6.17
C LYS A 166 -6.77 12.08 -6.67
N ALA A 167 -5.78 12.23 -7.56
CA ALA A 167 -5.05 11.14 -8.18
C ALA A 167 -3.60 11.05 -7.70
N THR A 168 -3.24 11.86 -6.70
CA THR A 168 -1.89 11.96 -6.18
C THR A 168 -1.91 11.57 -4.71
N GLU A 169 -1.09 10.63 -4.37
CA GLU A 169 -0.99 10.09 -3.02
C GLU A 169 -0.44 11.12 -2.02
N LEU A 170 0.66 11.75 -2.37
CA LEU A 170 1.36 12.68 -1.50
C LEU A 170 1.52 14.06 -2.15
N VAL A 171 0.91 15.10 -1.59
CA VAL A 171 0.96 16.49 -2.09
C VAL A 171 1.92 17.37 -1.26
N TYR A 172 2.86 16.77 -0.52
CA TYR A 172 3.79 17.52 0.32
C TYR A 172 5.06 17.92 -0.40
N TYR A 173 5.46 17.19 -1.46
CA TYR A 173 6.65 17.44 -2.24
C TYR A 173 6.34 17.55 -3.73
N PHE A 174 7.04 18.47 -4.40
CA PHE A 174 6.95 18.72 -5.84
C PHE A 174 8.32 18.45 -6.43
N TYR A 175 8.40 17.46 -7.31
CA TYR A 175 9.65 17.01 -7.91
C TYR A 175 9.92 17.80 -9.18
N VAL A 176 11.00 18.59 -9.17
CA VAL A 176 11.36 19.47 -10.28
C VAL A 176 12.24 18.72 -11.25
N LEU A 177 11.80 18.58 -12.49
CA LEU A 177 12.54 17.93 -13.55
C LEU A 177 13.10 18.95 -14.56
N ASP A 178 14.22 18.58 -15.18
CA ASP A 178 14.75 19.25 -16.36
C ASP A 178 14.07 18.76 -17.65
N ASP A 179 14.48 19.33 -18.82
CA ASP A 179 13.95 18.96 -20.14
C ASP A 179 14.28 17.50 -20.56
N ALA A 180 15.17 16.83 -19.85
CA ALA A 180 15.56 15.45 -20.08
C ALA A 180 14.94 14.46 -19.07
N ASP A 181 13.95 14.90 -18.28
CA ASP A 181 13.29 14.17 -17.21
C ASP A 181 14.19 13.78 -16.02
N HIS A 182 15.33 14.47 -15.84
CA HIS A 182 16.16 14.24 -14.66
C HIS A 182 15.63 15.04 -13.47
N LEU A 183 15.66 14.43 -12.29
CA LEU A 183 15.35 15.12 -11.04
C LEU A 183 16.46 16.12 -10.70
N VAL A 184 16.12 17.42 -10.69
CA VAL A 184 17.06 18.52 -10.42
C VAL A 184 16.77 19.25 -9.11
N GLY A 185 15.58 19.11 -8.55
CA GLY A 185 15.22 19.76 -7.30
C GLY A 185 13.91 19.21 -6.71
N VAL A 186 13.66 19.58 -5.45
CA VAL A 186 12.39 19.33 -4.76
C VAL A 186 11.95 20.62 -4.10
N VAL A 187 10.66 20.92 -4.19
CA VAL A 187 10.00 22.03 -3.50
C VAL A 187 8.96 21.43 -2.56
N SER A 188 8.91 21.89 -1.32
CA SER A 188 7.88 21.44 -0.39
C SER A 188 6.60 22.29 -0.49
N LEU A 189 5.46 21.74 -0.05
CA LEU A 189 4.23 22.52 0.09
C LEU A 189 4.44 23.76 1.00
N ARG A 190 5.31 23.64 2.01
CA ARG A 190 5.67 24.76 2.89
C ARG A 190 6.35 25.89 2.10
N ASP A 191 7.24 25.54 1.17
CA ASP A 191 7.94 26.56 0.36
C ASP A 191 6.96 27.30 -0.54
N LEU A 192 5.96 26.61 -1.12
CA LEU A 192 4.90 27.25 -1.90
C LEU A 192 4.06 28.24 -1.08
N ILE A 193 3.87 27.98 0.23
CA ILE A 193 3.10 28.87 1.12
C ILE A 193 3.90 30.07 1.55
N LEU A 194 5.24 29.96 1.66
CA LEU A 194 6.11 31.00 2.19
C LEU A 194 6.54 32.04 1.16
N HIS A 195 6.44 31.74 -0.13
CA HIS A 195 6.90 32.62 -1.22
C HIS A 195 5.74 33.17 -2.04
N SER A 196 6.01 34.18 -2.87
CA SER A 196 4.96 34.81 -3.67
C SER A 196 4.59 33.97 -4.88
N GLU A 197 3.34 34.09 -5.34
CA GLU A 197 2.75 33.28 -6.41
C GLU A 197 3.52 33.38 -7.75
N GLU A 198 4.22 34.47 -8.00
CA GLU A 198 5.02 34.72 -9.21
C GLU A 198 6.43 34.12 -9.14
N THR A 199 6.86 33.65 -7.97
CA THR A 199 8.19 33.06 -7.78
C THR A 199 8.35 31.81 -8.60
N LYS A 200 9.43 31.64 -9.34
CA LYS A 200 9.74 30.39 -10.05
C LYS A 200 10.23 29.34 -9.10
N LEU A 201 9.90 28.08 -9.38
CA LEU A 201 10.35 26.95 -8.58
C LEU A 201 11.87 26.79 -8.60
N ALA A 202 12.51 27.14 -9.70
CA ALA A 202 13.97 27.16 -9.83
C ALA A 202 14.68 28.06 -8.78
N ASP A 203 14.00 29.09 -8.29
CA ASP A 203 14.59 30.05 -7.34
C ASP A 203 14.48 29.58 -5.87
N ILE A 204 13.60 28.62 -5.59
CA ILE A 204 13.28 28.16 -4.22
C ILE A 204 13.50 26.67 -3.99
N MET A 205 13.77 25.90 -5.05
CA MET A 205 13.94 24.45 -4.95
C MET A 205 15.20 24.08 -4.15
N HIS A 206 15.09 23.01 -3.40
CA HIS A 206 16.23 22.35 -2.76
C HIS A 206 16.92 21.44 -3.78
N THR A 207 18.22 21.60 -3.97
CA THR A 207 19.03 20.83 -4.95
C THR A 207 19.90 19.76 -4.30
N GLN A 208 20.11 19.84 -2.98
CA GLN A 208 20.77 18.77 -2.21
C GLN A 208 19.71 17.76 -1.81
N LEU A 209 19.54 16.73 -2.62
CA LEU A 209 18.45 15.77 -2.48
C LEU A 209 18.95 14.45 -1.87
N ALA A 210 18.22 13.96 -0.87
CA ALA A 210 18.25 12.53 -0.56
C ALA A 210 17.44 11.82 -1.64
N PHE A 211 17.96 10.74 -2.20
CA PHE A 211 17.30 9.90 -3.18
C PHE A 211 17.79 8.47 -3.04
N VAL A 212 17.05 7.53 -3.61
CA VAL A 212 17.43 6.12 -3.71
C VAL A 212 17.39 5.67 -5.16
N ARG A 213 18.03 4.53 -5.43
CA ARG A 213 18.00 3.87 -6.74
C ARG A 213 16.96 2.76 -6.76
N ILE A 214 16.48 2.39 -7.94
CA ILE A 214 15.50 1.31 -8.14
C ILE A 214 15.91 0.02 -7.43
N TYR A 215 17.22 -0.31 -7.41
CA TYR A 215 17.75 -1.56 -6.87
C TYR A 215 18.29 -1.45 -5.45
N ASP A 216 18.14 -0.29 -4.80
CA ASP A 216 18.53 -0.14 -3.41
C ASP A 216 17.59 -0.95 -2.54
N ASP A 217 18.15 -1.55 -1.50
CA ASP A 217 17.41 -2.39 -0.55
C ASP A 217 16.37 -1.58 0.22
N GLN A 218 15.19 -2.14 0.45
CA GLN A 218 14.11 -1.46 1.15
C GLN A 218 14.47 -1.05 2.59
N GLU A 219 15.37 -1.78 3.27
CA GLU A 219 15.85 -1.39 4.60
C GLU A 219 16.75 -0.15 4.51
N GLU A 220 17.59 -0.03 3.47
CA GLU A 220 18.40 1.17 3.23
C GLU A 220 17.49 2.38 2.92
N VAL A 221 16.40 2.17 2.18
CA VAL A 221 15.37 3.19 1.94
C VAL A 221 14.74 3.65 3.26
N ALA A 222 14.37 2.70 4.12
CA ALA A 222 13.82 2.99 5.44
C ALA A 222 14.79 3.83 6.30
N GLN A 223 16.08 3.48 6.28
CA GLN A 223 17.11 4.21 7.02
C GLN A 223 17.24 5.65 6.51
N ILE A 224 17.22 5.89 5.19
CA ILE A 224 17.30 7.23 4.60
C ILE A 224 16.08 8.06 5.00
N ILE A 225 14.87 7.52 4.92
CA ILE A 225 13.64 8.20 5.33
C ILE A 225 13.72 8.61 6.80
N GLN A 226 14.21 7.71 7.66
CA GLN A 226 14.35 7.97 9.10
C GLN A 226 15.46 8.99 9.40
N ASP A 227 16.64 8.87 8.78
CA ASP A 227 17.79 9.73 9.07
C ASP A 227 17.57 11.18 8.66
N TYR A 228 16.77 11.40 7.60
CA TYR A 228 16.48 12.74 7.06
C TYR A 228 15.07 13.25 7.42
N ASP A 229 14.32 12.54 8.27
CA ASP A 229 12.93 12.90 8.65
C ASP A 229 12.04 13.20 7.42
N LEU A 230 12.12 12.36 6.38
CA LEU A 230 11.39 12.56 5.13
C LEU A 230 9.99 11.95 5.20
N LEU A 231 9.03 12.58 4.50
CA LEU A 231 7.70 11.98 4.25
C LEU A 231 7.70 11.09 3.02
N ALA A 232 8.61 11.32 2.09
CA ALA A 232 8.85 10.48 0.92
C ALA A 232 10.27 10.71 0.38
N VAL A 233 10.84 9.70 -0.27
CA VAL A 233 12.14 9.75 -0.95
C VAL A 233 11.96 9.44 -2.43
N PRO A 234 12.56 10.21 -3.35
CA PRO A 234 12.49 9.94 -4.78
C PRO A 234 13.35 8.73 -5.16
N VAL A 235 12.81 7.88 -6.03
CA VAL A 235 13.46 6.72 -6.62
C VAL A 235 13.94 7.07 -8.02
N LEU A 236 15.23 6.91 -8.29
CA LEU A 236 15.84 7.25 -9.56
C LEU A 236 16.36 5.99 -10.29
N ASP A 237 16.34 6.04 -11.63
CA ASP A 237 17.08 5.09 -12.43
C ASP A 237 18.58 5.40 -12.49
N GLN A 238 19.36 4.59 -13.20
CA GLN A 238 20.81 4.81 -13.37
C GLN A 238 21.15 6.08 -14.16
N LYS A 239 20.19 6.68 -14.86
CA LYS A 239 20.34 7.91 -15.64
C LYS A 239 19.81 9.16 -14.90
N ASN A 240 19.50 9.04 -13.61
CA ASN A 240 18.88 10.06 -12.77
C ASN A 240 17.47 10.49 -13.19
N LYS A 241 16.76 9.67 -13.95
CA LYS A 241 15.34 9.88 -14.21
C LYS A 241 14.52 9.50 -13.00
N LEU A 242 13.52 10.31 -12.69
CA LEU A 242 12.56 10.03 -11.63
C LEU A 242 11.62 8.88 -12.05
N MET A 243 11.65 7.80 -11.29
CA MET A 243 10.86 6.60 -11.55
C MET A 243 9.61 6.51 -10.66
N GLY A 244 9.69 7.00 -9.44
CA GLY A 244 8.63 7.00 -8.44
C GLY A 244 9.11 7.64 -7.14
N ILE A 245 8.33 7.43 -6.10
CA ILE A 245 8.69 7.79 -4.72
C ILE A 245 8.39 6.61 -3.81
N VAL A 246 9.09 6.53 -2.68
CA VAL A 246 8.72 5.66 -1.56
C VAL A 246 8.27 6.54 -0.42
N THR A 247 7.11 6.29 0.14
CA THR A 247 6.52 7.09 1.21
C THR A 247 6.85 6.56 2.60
N VAL A 248 6.67 7.35 3.63
CA VAL A 248 6.97 6.95 5.02
C VAL A 248 6.02 5.87 5.52
N ASP A 249 4.77 5.86 5.08
CA ASP A 249 3.77 4.86 5.43
C ASP A 249 4.11 3.49 4.84
N ASP A 250 4.53 3.41 3.56
CA ASP A 250 5.02 2.16 2.96
C ASP A 250 6.24 1.60 3.71
N ILE A 251 7.16 2.50 4.10
CA ILE A 251 8.33 2.10 4.89
C ILE A 251 7.96 1.62 6.30
N MET A 252 6.92 2.16 6.91
CA MET A 252 6.44 1.64 8.20
C MET A 252 5.97 0.19 8.08
N ASP A 253 5.31 -0.17 6.99
CA ASP A 253 4.87 -1.54 6.72
C ASP A 253 6.06 -2.46 6.46
N VAL A 254 7.05 -2.01 5.67
CA VAL A 254 8.33 -2.72 5.48
C VAL A 254 9.01 -3.01 6.81
N LEU A 255 9.18 -2.00 7.69
CA LEU A 255 9.81 -2.17 8.99
C LEU A 255 9.08 -3.16 9.90
N VAL A 256 7.74 -3.17 9.86
CA VAL A 256 6.93 -4.14 10.60
C VAL A 256 7.14 -5.55 10.04
N GLU A 257 7.22 -5.70 8.73
CA GLU A 257 7.44 -6.99 8.08
C GLU A 257 8.84 -7.52 8.36
N GLU A 258 9.89 -6.70 8.23
CA GLU A 258 11.27 -7.08 8.54
C GLU A 258 11.43 -7.47 10.01
N THR A 259 10.83 -6.70 10.95
CA THR A 259 10.82 -7.08 12.36
C THR A 259 10.18 -8.45 12.60
N LYS A 260 9.11 -8.78 11.86
CA LYS A 260 8.47 -10.10 11.93
C LYS A 260 9.37 -11.18 11.34
N LYS A 261 10.07 -10.92 10.22
CA LYS A 261 11.02 -11.85 9.60
C LYS A 261 12.16 -12.17 10.56
N ASP A 262 12.82 -11.14 11.10
CA ASP A 262 13.93 -11.29 12.07
C ASP A 262 13.50 -12.08 13.30
N PHE A 263 12.35 -11.76 13.88
CA PHE A 263 11.80 -12.51 15.01
C PHE A 263 11.55 -13.98 14.67
N ASN A 264 11.03 -14.27 13.48
CA ASN A 264 10.77 -15.62 13.01
C ASN A 264 12.08 -16.40 12.76
N GLU A 265 13.08 -15.76 12.19
CA GLU A 265 14.41 -16.35 11.97
C GLU A 265 15.12 -16.63 13.30
N PHE A 266 15.10 -15.67 14.22
CA PHE A 266 15.66 -15.85 15.58
C PHE A 266 14.95 -16.97 16.34
N SER A 267 13.65 -17.12 16.17
CA SER A 267 12.85 -18.17 16.81
C SER A 267 13.00 -19.53 16.14
N ALA A 268 13.86 -19.67 15.10
CA ALA A 268 14.02 -20.87 14.27
C ALA A 268 12.72 -21.42 13.70
N ILE A 269 11.72 -20.55 13.51
CA ILE A 269 10.46 -20.89 12.94
C ILE A 269 10.52 -20.61 11.44
N ARG A 270 11.06 -21.53 10.66
CA ARG A 270 10.90 -21.50 9.19
C ARG A 270 9.44 -21.70 8.84
N LYS A 271 8.81 -20.65 8.39
CA LYS A 271 7.38 -20.64 8.14
C LYS A 271 7.03 -20.68 6.66
N ASN A 272 6.03 -21.49 6.35
CA ASN A 272 5.19 -21.30 5.17
C ASN A 272 4.01 -20.39 5.60
N PRO A 273 3.93 -19.12 5.17
CA PRO A 273 2.91 -18.17 5.66
C PRO A 273 1.48 -18.68 5.51
N LYS A 274 1.20 -19.42 4.43
CA LYS A 274 -0.14 -20.04 4.15
C LYS A 274 -0.60 -21.05 5.21
N LYS A 275 0.31 -21.62 6.04
CA LYS A 275 -0.06 -22.64 7.04
C LYS A 275 -0.30 -22.11 8.44
N ILE A 276 0.31 -20.98 8.80
CA ILE A 276 0.25 -20.46 10.17
C ILE A 276 -1.03 -19.69 10.43
N GLU A 277 -1.48 -18.92 9.46
CA GLU A 277 -2.74 -18.17 9.58
C GLU A 277 -3.96 -19.07 9.72
N LYS A 278 -3.88 -20.31 9.23
CA LYS A 278 -4.96 -21.32 9.41
C LYS A 278 -4.88 -22.13 10.72
N GLY A 279 -3.86 -21.90 11.57
CA GLY A 279 -3.72 -22.64 12.83
C GLY A 279 -3.52 -24.16 12.68
N GLU A 280 -3.10 -24.62 11.48
CA GLU A 280 -3.00 -26.03 11.12
C GLU A 280 -1.65 -26.68 11.47
N GLU A 281 -0.70 -25.93 12.03
CA GLU A 281 0.58 -26.51 12.45
C GLU A 281 0.43 -27.31 13.73
N SER A 282 0.80 -28.59 13.67
CA SER A 282 0.80 -29.45 14.84
C SER A 282 1.90 -29.04 15.83
N ALA A 283 1.60 -29.07 17.14
CA ALA A 283 2.59 -28.81 18.20
C ALA A 283 3.87 -29.67 18.06
N PHE A 284 3.78 -30.79 17.40
CA PHE A 284 4.87 -31.72 17.13
C PHE A 284 5.83 -31.22 16.03
N GLU A 285 5.32 -30.56 14.99
CA GLU A 285 6.15 -29.94 13.94
C GLU A 285 6.93 -28.75 14.49
N MET A 286 6.30 -27.92 15.31
CA MET A 286 6.99 -26.81 16.00
C MET A 286 8.05 -27.31 16.99
N ALA A 287 7.78 -28.38 17.73
CA ALA A 287 8.77 -28.99 18.62
C ALA A 287 9.97 -29.55 17.86
N ARG A 288 9.75 -30.18 16.69
CA ARG A 288 10.82 -30.75 15.86
C ARG A 288 11.75 -29.66 15.28
N LEU A 289 11.21 -28.51 14.91
CA LEU A 289 12.00 -27.37 14.40
C LEU A 289 12.88 -26.71 15.48
N ARG A 290 12.43 -26.76 16.74
CA ARG A 290 13.17 -26.21 17.90
C ARG A 290 14.20 -27.20 18.48
N MET A 291 14.10 -28.49 18.21
CA MET A 291 14.99 -29.52 18.76
C MET A 291 16.47 -29.24 18.51
N PRO A 292 16.97 -28.81 17.34
CA PRO A 292 18.37 -28.53 17.13
C PRO A 292 18.91 -27.46 18.09
N TRP A 293 18.14 -26.41 18.33
CA TRP A 293 18.53 -25.33 19.26
C TRP A 293 18.51 -25.76 20.73
N ILE A 294 17.56 -26.59 21.11
CA ILE A 294 17.48 -27.15 22.46
C ILE A 294 18.69 -28.07 22.71
N ILE A 295 19.08 -28.85 21.72
CA ILE A 295 20.28 -29.72 21.80
C ILE A 295 21.53 -28.87 21.96
N ILE A 296 21.73 -27.81 21.16
CA ILE A 296 22.86 -26.89 21.25
C ILE A 296 22.91 -26.24 22.65
N LEU A 297 21.76 -25.79 23.16
CA LEU A 297 21.66 -25.14 24.48
C LEU A 297 22.01 -26.10 25.65
N VAL A 298 21.63 -27.36 25.51
CA VAL A 298 21.95 -28.42 26.51
C VAL A 298 23.45 -28.78 26.51
N PHE A 299 24.15 -28.65 25.36
CA PHE A 299 25.58 -28.97 25.27
C PHE A 299 26.51 -27.76 25.53
N LEU A 300 25.99 -26.53 25.50
CA LEU A 300 26.74 -25.29 25.74
C LEU A 300 26.54 -24.71 27.15
N GLY A 301 25.56 -25.17 27.92
CA GLY A 301 25.30 -24.81 29.32
C GLY A 301 25.68 -25.93 30.25
#